data_db7c6ce2304719bc551af50e536bbe03
#
_entry.id   db7c6ce2304719bc551af50e536bbe03
#
_cell.length_a   1.000
_cell.length_b   1.000
_cell.length_c   1.000
_cell.angle_alpha   90.00
_cell.angle_beta   90.00
_cell.angle_gamma   90.00
#
_symmetry.space_group_name_H-M   'P 1'
#
loop_
_entity.id
_entity.type
_entity.pdbx_description
1 polymer ?
#
loop_
_entity_poly.entity_id
_entity_poly.type
_entity_poly.pdbx_seq_one_letter_code
_entity_poly.pdbx_strand_id
1 'polypeptide(L)'
;ETQILTITKNGMAKRSRLGTAEKIPDLDSDGVQKVDSETGEPKLRTDGYRKTNPGAKGAFTMNIDHEENDEIISARHIPNLEDNLFVLTKKGMMIRLRSSQTKETKSKKSKGTRIMELRNKDKSGFTDEIIFVARLPAELIDEEDEFDAMDTDGDGVVTREEFEAAQMMNKLLEEE
;
A
#
# COMPACT_ATOMS: atom_id res chain seq x y z
N GLU A 1 3.00 -12.71 9.56
CA GLU A 1 4.07 -12.77 8.53
C GLU A 1 4.38 -11.36 8.04
N THR A 2 5.60 -10.90 8.21
CA THR A 2 6.01 -9.52 7.93
C THR A 2 5.91 -9.18 6.44
N GLN A 3 5.24 -8.08 6.13
CA GLN A 3 5.03 -7.61 4.76
C GLN A 3 5.51 -6.17 4.57
N ILE A 4 5.80 -5.80 3.33
CA ILE A 4 6.07 -4.43 2.90
C ILE A 4 4.92 -3.99 2.00
N LEU A 5 4.30 -2.87 2.35
CA LEU A 5 3.36 -2.16 1.51
C LEU A 5 4.09 -1.04 0.77
N THR A 6 3.98 -1.04 -0.54
CA THR A 6 4.52 0.00 -1.42
C THR A 6 3.36 0.72 -2.08
N ILE A 7 3.38 2.06 -2.04
CA ILE A 7 2.33 2.91 -2.61
C ILE A 7 2.96 3.93 -3.55
N THR A 8 2.32 4.13 -4.71
CA THR A 8 2.75 5.11 -5.70
C THR A 8 1.92 6.38 -5.66
N LYS A 9 2.46 7.44 -6.23
CA LYS A 9 1.84 8.75 -6.37
C LYS A 9 0.49 8.69 -7.08
N ASN A 10 0.40 7.84 -8.11
CA ASN A 10 -0.79 7.70 -8.95
C ASN A 10 -1.84 6.71 -8.40
N GLY A 11 -1.73 6.33 -7.12
CA GLY A 11 -2.75 5.53 -6.44
C GLY A 11 -2.65 4.02 -6.60
N MET A 12 -1.49 3.52 -7.04
CA MET A 12 -1.25 2.08 -7.07
C MET A 12 -0.62 1.62 -5.75
N ALA A 13 -1.01 0.47 -5.27
CA ALA A 13 -0.47 -0.13 -4.05
C ALA A 13 -0.22 -1.62 -4.20
N LYS A 14 0.74 -2.11 -3.44
CA LYS A 14 1.13 -3.51 -3.47
C LYS A 14 1.68 -3.94 -2.12
N ARG A 15 1.16 -5.04 -1.59
CA ARG A 15 1.80 -5.76 -0.49
C ARG A 15 2.72 -6.85 -1.04
N SER A 16 3.91 -6.95 -0.46
CA SER A 16 4.88 -7.98 -0.78
C SER A 16 5.39 -8.61 0.52
N ARG A 17 5.46 -9.93 0.55
CA ARG A 17 6.08 -10.64 1.66
C ARG A 17 7.56 -10.28 1.78
N LEU A 18 7.99 -9.93 2.98
CA LEU A 18 9.41 -9.67 3.25
C LEU A 18 10.23 -10.96 3.16
N GLY A 19 9.70 -12.06 3.73
CA GLY A 19 10.32 -13.37 3.74
C GLY A 19 11.56 -13.47 4.63
N THR A 20 12.15 -14.65 4.67
CA THR A 20 13.34 -14.95 5.50
C THR A 20 14.67 -14.68 4.77
N ALA A 21 14.61 -14.40 3.47
CA ALA A 21 15.76 -14.32 2.56
C ALA A 21 16.51 -15.66 2.36
N GLU A 22 15.97 -16.76 2.83
CA GLU A 22 16.54 -18.10 2.65
C GLU A 22 16.23 -18.66 1.27
N LYS A 23 16.96 -19.71 0.89
CA LYS A 23 16.69 -20.47 -0.32
C LYS A 23 15.62 -21.52 -0.04
N ILE A 24 14.51 -21.45 -0.74
CA ILE A 24 13.40 -22.39 -0.65
C ILE A 24 13.10 -22.99 -2.02
N PRO A 25 12.44 -24.17 -2.09
CA PRO A 25 12.02 -24.78 -3.35
C PRO A 25 11.19 -23.81 -4.21
N ASP A 26 11.50 -23.73 -5.51
CA ASP A 26 10.65 -23.03 -6.49
C ASP A 26 9.59 -23.99 -7.01
N LEU A 27 8.36 -23.80 -6.56
CA LEU A 27 7.21 -24.63 -6.91
C LEU A 27 6.43 -24.03 -8.08
N ASP A 28 5.83 -24.89 -8.91
CA ASP A 28 4.86 -24.47 -9.92
C ASP A 28 3.46 -24.23 -9.32
N SER A 29 2.44 -24.05 -10.19
CA SER A 29 1.05 -23.83 -9.77
C SER A 29 0.44 -25.04 -9.05
N ASP A 30 0.94 -26.23 -9.31
CA ASP A 30 0.44 -27.52 -8.77
C ASP A 30 1.23 -27.95 -7.52
N GLY A 31 2.19 -27.13 -7.08
CA GLY A 31 3.02 -27.38 -5.92
C GLY A 31 4.20 -28.32 -6.18
N VAL A 32 4.50 -28.63 -7.43
CA VAL A 32 5.63 -29.46 -7.83
C VAL A 32 6.89 -28.62 -7.94
N GLN A 33 8.01 -29.15 -7.42
CA GLN A 33 9.29 -28.46 -7.50
C GLN A 33 9.79 -28.39 -8.92
N LYS A 34 10.09 -27.18 -9.39
CA LYS A 34 10.70 -26.94 -10.68
C LYS A 34 12.14 -27.45 -10.69
N VAL A 35 12.55 -27.98 -11.83
CA VAL A 35 13.94 -28.36 -12.09
C VAL A 35 14.54 -27.46 -13.15
N ASP A 36 15.84 -27.29 -13.11
CA ASP A 36 16.58 -26.60 -14.16
C ASP A 36 16.63 -27.50 -15.41
N SER A 37 16.29 -26.93 -16.57
CA SER A 37 16.19 -27.68 -17.82
C SER A 37 17.54 -28.14 -18.39
N GLU A 38 18.64 -27.51 -17.98
CA GLU A 38 19.97 -27.84 -18.48
C GLU A 38 20.72 -28.79 -17.55
N THR A 39 20.57 -28.58 -16.21
CA THR A 39 21.31 -29.40 -15.22
C THR A 39 20.47 -30.50 -14.59
N GLY A 40 19.13 -30.44 -14.67
CA GLY A 40 18.23 -31.37 -13.99
C GLY A 40 18.14 -31.16 -12.47
N GLU A 41 18.82 -30.15 -11.92
CA GLU A 41 18.84 -29.87 -10.49
C GLU A 41 17.56 -29.18 -10.00
N PRO A 42 17.15 -29.40 -8.73
CA PRO A 42 16.02 -28.73 -8.14
C PRO A 42 16.20 -27.19 -8.11
N LYS A 43 15.27 -26.46 -8.70
CA LYS A 43 15.32 -25.01 -8.76
C LYS A 43 14.94 -24.39 -7.42
N LEU A 44 15.79 -23.48 -6.92
CA LEU A 44 15.55 -22.77 -5.69
C LEU A 44 15.27 -21.28 -5.97
N ARG A 45 14.36 -20.69 -5.21
CA ARG A 45 14.10 -19.23 -5.18
C ARG A 45 14.44 -18.66 -3.82
N THR A 46 14.69 -17.37 -3.76
CA THR A 46 14.82 -16.68 -2.47
C THR A 46 13.44 -16.39 -1.89
N ASP A 47 13.22 -16.75 -0.63
CA ASP A 47 12.00 -16.38 0.08
C ASP A 47 11.98 -14.88 0.33
N GLY A 48 11.00 -14.19 -0.24
CA GLY A 48 10.87 -12.73 -0.15
C GLY A 48 12.04 -11.97 -0.77
N TYR A 49 12.65 -11.06 -0.01
CA TYR A 49 13.78 -10.25 -0.43
C TYR A 49 15.10 -10.82 0.06
N ARG A 50 16.11 -10.82 -0.81
CA ARG A 50 17.46 -11.24 -0.43
C ARG A 50 18.10 -10.21 0.52
N LYS A 51 18.89 -10.68 1.48
CA LYS A 51 19.78 -9.81 2.26
C LYS A 51 20.87 -9.26 1.33
N THR A 52 21.14 -7.98 1.47
CA THR A 52 22.18 -7.28 0.69
C THR A 52 23.04 -6.43 1.63
N ASN A 53 24.29 -6.20 1.26
CA ASN A 53 25.17 -5.31 1.99
C ASN A 53 24.76 -3.84 1.80
N PRO A 54 25.10 -2.93 2.72
CA PRO A 54 25.00 -1.50 2.50
C PRO A 54 25.70 -1.07 1.20
N GLY A 55 25.09 -0.16 0.44
CA GLY A 55 25.59 0.29 -0.86
C GLY A 55 25.26 -0.60 -2.06
N ALA A 56 24.63 -1.75 -1.86
CA ALA A 56 24.14 -2.57 -2.97
C ALA A 56 22.96 -1.89 -3.69
N LYS A 57 22.75 -2.25 -4.99
CA LYS A 57 21.63 -1.70 -5.80
C LYS A 57 20.22 -2.00 -5.26
N GLY A 58 20.11 -2.83 -4.21
CA GLY A 58 18.83 -3.24 -3.64
C GLY A 58 18.11 -4.32 -4.44
N ALA A 59 16.80 -4.45 -4.23
CA ALA A 59 15.94 -5.39 -4.91
C ALA A 59 14.74 -4.66 -5.53
N PHE A 60 14.36 -5.10 -6.72
CA PHE A 60 13.17 -4.61 -7.39
C PHE A 60 11.92 -4.97 -6.58
N THR A 61 11.04 -4.00 -6.37
CA THR A 61 9.86 -4.20 -5.52
C THR A 61 8.55 -4.07 -6.27
N MET A 62 8.44 -3.10 -7.16
CA MET A 62 7.21 -2.77 -7.88
C MET A 62 7.54 -2.25 -9.27
N ASN A 63 6.72 -2.58 -10.27
CA ASN A 63 6.81 -1.95 -11.57
C ASN A 63 5.97 -0.68 -11.56
N ILE A 64 6.61 0.46 -11.82
CA ILE A 64 5.96 1.77 -11.89
C ILE A 64 5.80 2.22 -13.33
N ASP A 65 4.82 3.04 -13.59
CA ASP A 65 4.54 3.57 -14.92
C ASP A 65 5.27 4.90 -15.13
N HIS A 66 6.44 4.82 -15.74
CA HIS A 66 7.26 6.01 -16.01
C HIS A 66 6.65 6.93 -17.07
N GLU A 67 5.85 6.39 -17.99
CA GLU A 67 5.18 7.20 -19.01
C GLU A 67 4.09 8.08 -18.39
N GLU A 68 3.46 7.60 -17.33
CA GLU A 68 2.48 8.34 -16.54
C GLU A 68 3.13 9.17 -15.40
N ASN A 69 4.45 9.30 -15.39
CA ASN A 69 5.20 10.02 -14.36
C ASN A 69 4.87 9.55 -12.93
N ASP A 70 4.65 8.24 -12.77
CA ASP A 70 4.40 7.62 -11.48
C ASP A 70 5.71 7.40 -10.71
N GLU A 71 5.64 7.43 -9.40
CA GLU A 71 6.77 7.20 -8.51
C GLU A 71 6.33 6.56 -7.19
N ILE A 72 7.23 5.84 -6.54
CA ILE A 72 6.99 5.29 -5.20
C ILE A 72 7.14 6.42 -4.19
N ILE A 73 6.06 6.73 -3.48
CA ILE A 73 6.03 7.76 -2.43
C ILE A 73 6.12 7.17 -1.03
N SER A 74 5.77 5.90 -0.87
CA SER A 74 5.79 5.25 0.44
C SER A 74 6.12 3.77 0.33
N ALA A 75 6.97 3.32 1.26
CA ALA A 75 7.20 1.91 1.56
C ALA A 75 7.06 1.71 3.08
N ARG A 76 6.08 0.93 3.51
CA ARG A 76 5.74 0.74 4.92
C ARG A 76 5.83 -0.72 5.31
N HIS A 77 6.41 -0.97 6.46
CA HIS A 77 6.35 -2.27 7.13
C HIS A 77 4.95 -2.47 7.72
N ILE A 78 4.34 -3.61 7.40
CA ILE A 78 3.01 -4.00 7.88
C ILE A 78 3.16 -5.27 8.72
N PRO A 79 3.21 -5.16 10.03
CA PRO A 79 3.27 -6.31 10.94
C PRO A 79 1.91 -6.97 11.13
N ASN A 80 0.82 -6.20 11.07
CA ASN A 80 -0.55 -6.64 11.25
C ASN A 80 -1.42 -6.20 10.07
N LEU A 81 -2.22 -7.11 9.53
CA LEU A 81 -3.11 -6.85 8.40
C LEU A 81 -4.35 -6.02 8.78
N GLU A 82 -4.66 -5.93 10.06
CA GLU A 82 -5.74 -5.10 10.59
C GLU A 82 -5.31 -3.64 10.82
N ASP A 83 -4.01 -3.33 10.66
CA ASP A 83 -3.54 -1.95 10.73
C ASP A 83 -4.24 -1.09 9.68
N ASN A 84 -4.61 0.12 10.07
CA ASN A 84 -5.17 1.09 9.16
C ASN A 84 -4.10 1.91 8.45
N LEU A 85 -4.43 2.33 7.25
CA LEU A 85 -3.63 3.21 6.41
C LEU A 85 -4.45 4.45 6.13
N PHE A 86 -3.89 5.59 6.43
CA PHE A 86 -4.40 6.89 6.01
C PHE A 86 -3.61 7.35 4.81
N VAL A 87 -4.30 7.64 3.73
CA VAL A 87 -3.71 8.08 2.46
C VAL A 87 -4.26 9.46 2.15
N LEU A 88 -3.38 10.45 2.07
CA LEU A 88 -3.74 11.85 1.81
C LEU A 88 -3.29 12.26 0.42
N THR A 89 -4.15 12.95 -0.31
CA THR A 89 -3.87 13.52 -1.61
C THR A 89 -3.54 15.00 -1.52
N LYS A 90 -2.94 15.53 -2.59
CA LYS A 90 -2.56 16.94 -2.72
C LYS A 90 -3.76 17.89 -2.67
N LYS A 91 -4.91 17.46 -3.15
CA LYS A 91 -6.16 18.24 -3.10
C LYS A 91 -6.89 18.15 -1.76
N GLY A 92 -6.35 17.43 -0.78
CA GLY A 92 -6.89 17.32 0.56
C GLY A 92 -7.93 16.22 0.75
N MET A 93 -8.03 15.27 -0.19
CA MET A 93 -8.81 14.06 0.02
C MET A 93 -8.03 13.08 0.89
N MET A 94 -8.69 12.50 1.87
CA MET A 94 -8.12 11.47 2.72
C MET A 94 -8.99 10.21 2.66
N ILE A 95 -8.34 9.05 2.47
CA ILE A 95 -9.01 7.76 2.62
C ILE A 95 -8.37 6.98 3.76
N ARG A 96 -9.20 6.19 4.42
CA ARG A 96 -8.79 5.17 5.37
C ARG A 96 -9.06 3.80 4.76
N LEU A 97 -8.07 2.94 4.79
CA LEU A 97 -8.22 1.55 4.36
C LEU A 97 -7.44 0.63 5.29
N ARG A 98 -7.93 -0.60 5.49
CA ARG A 98 -7.18 -1.62 6.21
C ARG A 98 -6.05 -2.17 5.33
N SER A 99 -4.93 -2.52 5.95
CA SER A 99 -3.80 -3.13 5.24
C SER A 99 -4.20 -4.41 4.50
N SER A 100 -5.15 -5.17 5.06
CA SER A 100 -5.70 -6.40 4.44
C SER A 100 -6.39 -6.15 3.11
N GLN A 101 -6.98 -4.98 2.87
CA GLN A 101 -7.64 -4.60 1.62
C GLN A 101 -6.66 -4.42 0.45
N THR A 102 -5.37 -4.22 0.75
CA THR A 102 -4.35 -4.14 -0.29
C THR A 102 -3.92 -5.55 -0.70
N LYS A 103 -3.93 -5.84 -1.99
CA LYS A 103 -3.61 -7.18 -2.50
C LYS A 103 -2.14 -7.54 -2.25
N GLU A 104 -1.91 -8.73 -1.68
CA GLU A 104 -0.58 -9.33 -1.68
C GLU A 104 -0.22 -9.84 -3.07
N THR A 105 1.00 -9.60 -3.51
CA THR A 105 1.47 -10.04 -4.81
C THR A 105 2.86 -10.67 -4.70
N LYS A 106 2.96 -11.93 -5.12
CA LYS A 106 4.23 -12.69 -5.13
C LYS A 106 5.23 -12.14 -6.15
N SER A 107 4.75 -11.62 -7.28
CA SER A 107 5.61 -11.08 -8.33
C SER A 107 6.16 -9.71 -7.96
N LYS A 108 7.48 -9.58 -7.89
CA LYS A 108 8.18 -8.30 -7.67
C LYS A 108 8.01 -7.31 -8.83
N LYS A 109 7.65 -7.80 -10.03
CA LYS A 109 7.44 -6.99 -11.25
C LYS A 109 5.98 -6.56 -11.46
N SER A 110 5.08 -6.83 -10.50
CA SER A 110 3.68 -6.39 -10.58
C SER A 110 3.58 -4.88 -10.37
N LYS A 111 2.64 -4.24 -11.08
CA LYS A 111 2.24 -2.83 -10.85
C LYS A 111 1.40 -2.67 -9.57
N GLY A 112 0.94 -3.76 -8.93
CA GLY A 112 0.03 -3.71 -7.80
C GLY A 112 -1.43 -3.55 -8.22
N THR A 113 -2.25 -3.05 -7.29
CA THR A 113 -3.68 -2.76 -7.48
C THR A 113 -3.95 -1.30 -7.16
N ARG A 114 -4.99 -0.74 -7.77
CA ARG A 114 -5.42 0.62 -7.49
C ARG A 114 -6.14 0.66 -6.14
N ILE A 115 -5.77 1.60 -5.30
CA ILE A 115 -6.40 1.86 -3.99
C ILE A 115 -7.21 3.15 -4.00
N MET A 116 -6.96 4.04 -4.96
CA MET A 116 -7.66 5.30 -5.11
C MET A 116 -7.73 5.69 -6.58
N GLU A 117 -8.90 6.12 -7.06
CA GLU A 117 -9.03 6.62 -8.43
C GLU A 117 -8.71 8.12 -8.48
N LEU A 118 -7.59 8.44 -9.07
CA LEU A 118 -7.06 9.80 -9.16
C LEU A 118 -7.08 10.35 -10.59
N ARG A 119 -7.62 9.58 -11.54
CA ARG A 119 -7.72 9.97 -12.95
C ARG A 119 -8.96 10.81 -13.22
N ASN A 120 -8.88 11.58 -14.29
CA ASN A 120 -10.05 12.21 -14.90
C ASN A 120 -11.10 11.16 -15.31
N LYS A 121 -12.36 11.57 -15.38
CA LYS A 121 -13.47 10.70 -15.84
C LYS A 121 -13.24 10.15 -17.26
N ASP A 122 -12.58 10.91 -18.12
CA ASP A 122 -12.20 10.54 -19.49
C ASP A 122 -10.88 9.74 -19.55
N LYS A 123 -10.23 9.53 -18.37
CA LYS A 123 -8.93 8.84 -18.21
C LYS A 123 -7.77 9.48 -18.97
N SER A 124 -7.89 10.73 -19.41
CA SER A 124 -6.85 11.46 -20.14
C SER A 124 -5.63 11.83 -19.31
N GLY A 125 -5.75 11.80 -17.98
CA GLY A 125 -4.68 12.13 -17.06
C GLY A 125 -5.09 12.04 -15.60
N PHE A 126 -4.19 12.40 -14.70
CA PHE A 126 -4.45 12.45 -13.27
C PHE A 126 -4.91 13.85 -12.85
N THR A 127 -5.96 13.91 -12.04
CA THR A 127 -6.48 15.16 -11.44
C THR A 127 -5.85 15.46 -10.10
N ASP A 128 -5.31 14.43 -9.45
CA ASP A 128 -4.76 14.51 -8.10
C ASP A 128 -3.59 13.53 -7.95
N GLU A 129 -2.85 13.63 -6.85
CA GLU A 129 -1.71 12.77 -6.54
C GLU A 129 -1.66 12.48 -5.04
N ILE A 130 -1.26 11.27 -4.66
CA ILE A 130 -1.01 10.92 -3.25
C ILE A 130 0.28 11.60 -2.81
N ILE A 131 0.24 12.29 -1.67
CA ILE A 131 1.40 13.00 -1.10
C ILE A 131 1.86 12.42 0.24
N PHE A 132 0.99 11.71 0.94
CA PHE A 132 1.30 11.21 2.27
C PHE A 132 0.59 9.89 2.56
N VAL A 133 1.27 9.02 3.31
CA VAL A 133 0.71 7.76 3.81
C VAL A 133 1.16 7.56 5.24
N ALA A 134 0.21 7.37 6.14
CA ALA A 134 0.45 6.99 7.54
C ALA A 134 -0.09 5.58 7.80
N ARG A 135 0.53 4.89 8.74
CA ARG A 135 0.02 3.64 9.31
C ARG A 135 -0.43 3.91 10.73
N LEU A 136 -1.64 3.53 11.05
CA LEU A 136 -2.16 3.49 12.40
C LEU A 136 -2.29 2.02 12.84
N PRO A 137 -1.54 1.58 13.87
CA PRO A 137 -1.68 0.23 14.42
C PRO A 137 -3.11 -0.05 14.87
N ALA A 138 -3.60 -1.27 14.64
CA ALA A 138 -4.94 -1.67 15.04
C ALA A 138 -5.21 -1.50 16.55
N GLU A 139 -4.16 -1.62 17.35
CA GLU A 139 -4.19 -1.49 18.82
C GLU A 139 -4.45 -0.05 19.32
N LEU A 140 -4.26 0.95 18.44
CA LEU A 140 -4.47 2.37 18.75
C LEU A 140 -5.78 2.92 18.19
N ILE A 141 -6.64 2.04 17.67
CA ILE A 141 -7.94 2.42 17.13
C ILE A 141 -8.95 2.24 18.26
N ASP A 142 -9.34 3.34 18.89
CA ASP A 142 -10.46 3.35 19.81
C ASP A 142 -11.78 3.13 19.04
N GLU A 143 -12.81 2.59 19.72
CA GLU A 143 -14.11 2.26 19.10
C GLU A 143 -14.84 3.49 18.55
N GLU A 144 -14.51 4.69 19.06
CA GLU A 144 -14.98 5.99 18.55
C GLU A 144 -13.86 6.68 17.78
N ASP A 145 -13.66 6.30 16.53
CA ASP A 145 -12.57 6.81 15.70
C ASP A 145 -12.93 8.19 15.13
N GLU A 146 -12.07 9.19 15.34
CA GLU A 146 -12.24 10.55 14.80
C GLU A 146 -12.45 10.56 13.27
N PHE A 147 -11.94 9.55 12.56
CA PHE A 147 -12.17 9.42 11.12
C PHE A 147 -13.66 9.15 10.82
N ASP A 148 -14.29 8.21 11.53
CA ASP A 148 -15.70 7.86 11.33
C ASP A 148 -16.62 9.03 11.72
N ALA A 149 -16.19 9.88 12.65
CA ALA A 149 -16.91 11.11 13.01
C ALA A 149 -16.78 12.22 11.93
N MET A 150 -15.73 12.20 11.13
CA MET A 150 -15.52 13.14 10.02
C MET A 150 -16.11 12.64 8.70
N ASP A 151 -16.20 11.32 8.48
CA ASP A 151 -16.84 10.70 7.32
C ASP A 151 -18.35 10.70 7.51
N THR A 152 -19.00 11.80 7.18
CA THR A 152 -20.42 12.04 7.48
C THR A 152 -21.37 11.27 6.57
N ASP A 153 -20.95 10.89 5.39
CA ASP A 153 -21.74 10.11 4.44
C ASP A 153 -21.42 8.60 4.45
N GLY A 154 -20.37 8.18 5.20
CA GLY A 154 -20.01 6.79 5.43
C GLY A 154 -19.43 6.10 4.20
N ASP A 155 -18.87 6.86 3.26
CA ASP A 155 -18.30 6.31 2.01
C ASP A 155 -16.84 5.83 2.19
N GLY A 156 -16.24 6.02 3.37
CA GLY A 156 -14.86 5.66 3.71
C GLY A 156 -13.84 6.67 3.21
N VAL A 157 -14.28 7.85 2.77
CA VAL A 157 -13.43 8.95 2.29
C VAL A 157 -13.80 10.23 3.03
N VAL A 158 -12.87 10.82 3.75
CA VAL A 158 -13.08 12.16 4.30
C VAL A 158 -12.70 13.19 3.25
N THR A 159 -13.69 13.90 2.75
CA THR A 159 -13.50 15.02 1.82
C THR A 159 -13.00 16.25 2.58
N ARG A 160 -12.49 17.24 1.83
CA ARG A 160 -12.07 18.50 2.43
C ARG A 160 -13.22 19.24 3.11
N GLU A 161 -14.40 19.17 2.54
CA GLU A 161 -15.62 19.82 3.06
C GLU A 161 -16.04 19.21 4.37
N GLU A 162 -16.01 17.89 4.51
CA GLU A 162 -16.32 17.17 5.75
C GLU A 162 -15.29 17.45 6.84
N PHE A 163 -13.99 17.47 6.47
CA PHE A 163 -12.94 17.82 7.41
C PHE A 163 -13.09 19.26 7.96
N GLU A 164 -13.35 20.23 7.07
CA GLU A 164 -13.60 21.62 7.48
C GLU A 164 -14.84 21.76 8.36
N ALA A 165 -15.93 21.01 8.06
CA ALA A 165 -17.14 20.97 8.86
C ALA A 165 -16.90 20.38 10.26
N ALA A 166 -16.16 19.28 10.36
CA ALA A 166 -15.80 18.66 11.63
C ALA A 166 -14.94 19.57 12.50
N GLN A 167 -13.97 20.29 11.91
CA GLN A 167 -13.18 21.28 12.65
C GLN A 167 -14.01 22.45 13.19
N MET A 168 -15.00 22.92 12.42
CA MET A 168 -15.91 23.97 12.88
C MET A 168 -16.74 23.50 14.07
N MET A 169 -17.22 22.25 14.04
CA MET A 169 -18.04 21.68 15.12
C MET A 169 -17.22 21.50 16.40
N ASN A 170 -15.98 20.97 16.30
CA ASN A 170 -15.10 20.85 17.47
C ASN A 170 -14.77 22.21 18.10
N LYS A 171 -14.55 23.25 17.29
CA LYS A 171 -14.29 24.59 17.80
C LYS A 171 -15.49 25.19 18.56
N LEU A 172 -16.72 24.92 18.11
CA LEU A 172 -17.93 25.36 18.81
C LEU A 172 -18.13 24.64 20.16
N LEU A 173 -17.69 23.38 20.27
CA LEU A 173 -17.77 22.60 21.51
C LEU A 173 -16.70 23.01 22.54
N GLU A 174 -15.58 23.59 22.12
CA GLU A 174 -14.53 24.10 23.01
C GLU A 174 -14.85 25.51 23.56
N GLU A 175 -15.81 26.22 22.98
CA GLU A 175 -16.22 27.58 23.39
C GLU A 175 -17.43 27.59 24.38
N GLU A 176 -18.03 26.42 24.73
CA GLU A 176 -19.04 26.24 25.76
C GLU A 176 -18.45 25.80 27.12
#